data_564628b1bf68f7ed8d7b781db15f3521
#
_entry.id   564628b1bf68f7ed8d7b781db15f3521
#
_cell.length_a   1.000
_cell.length_b   1.000
_cell.length_c   1.000
_cell.angle_alpha   90.00
_cell.angle_beta   90.00
_cell.angle_gamma   90.00
#
_symmetry.space_group_name_H-M   'P 1'
#
loop_
_entity.id
_entity.type
_entity.pdbx_description
1 polymer ?
#
loop_
_entity_poly.entity_id
_entity_poly.type
_entity_poly.pdbx_seq_one_letter_code
_entity_poly.pdbx_strand_id
1 'polypeptide(L)'
;MKKMTAVLFSLAVGLNAVSMAAKADAPKEQQTDVLLIGGGIMSATLGTYLQELQPDWSMTMVERLDGVAKESSNGWNNAGTGHSALMELNYTPQKKDGSISIEKAVEINEAFQISRQFWSHQVNSGVLHDPHSFINT
;
A
#
# COMPACT_ATOMS: atom_id res chain seq x y z
N MET A 1 -60.69 -40.38 -16.09
CA MET A 1 -59.37 -39.92 -16.58
C MET A 1 -59.63 -39.00 -17.76
N LYS A 2 -59.59 -37.68 -17.56
CA LYS A 2 -59.81 -36.66 -18.60
C LYS A 2 -58.43 -36.16 -19.05
N LYS A 3 -58.10 -36.35 -20.31
CA LYS A 3 -56.96 -35.84 -20.98
C LYS A 3 -57.18 -34.34 -21.28
N MET A 4 -56.32 -33.47 -20.72
CA MET A 4 -56.24 -32.04 -21.05
C MET A 4 -55.27 -31.88 -22.18
N THR A 5 -55.72 -31.44 -23.32
CA THR A 5 -54.88 -31.06 -24.47
C THR A 5 -54.46 -29.60 -24.29
N ALA A 6 -53.16 -29.37 -24.14
CA ALA A 6 -52.60 -28.01 -24.10
C ALA A 6 -52.33 -27.54 -25.53
N VAL A 7 -52.91 -26.43 -25.91
CA VAL A 7 -52.67 -25.74 -27.18
C VAL A 7 -51.52 -24.75 -26.93
N LEU A 8 -50.38 -24.99 -27.56
CA LEU A 8 -49.27 -24.05 -27.58
C LEU A 8 -49.52 -23.00 -28.66
N PHE A 9 -49.74 -21.77 -28.21
CA PHE A 9 -49.68 -20.59 -29.09
C PHE A 9 -48.22 -20.12 -29.15
N SER A 10 -47.58 -20.31 -30.32
CA SER A 10 -46.26 -19.79 -30.61
C SER A 10 -46.38 -18.35 -31.10
N LEU A 11 -46.07 -17.40 -30.24
CA LEU A 11 -45.97 -15.99 -30.61
C LEU A 11 -44.49 -15.71 -30.92
N ALA A 12 -44.12 -15.73 -32.20
CA ALA A 12 -42.79 -15.31 -32.65
C ALA A 12 -42.71 -13.78 -32.59
N VAL A 13 -42.19 -13.25 -31.49
CA VAL A 13 -41.74 -11.85 -31.41
C VAL A 13 -40.30 -11.81 -31.85
N GLY A 14 -40.07 -11.30 -33.05
CA GLY A 14 -38.73 -11.03 -33.57
C GLY A 14 -38.06 -9.92 -32.75
N LEU A 15 -37.27 -10.30 -31.78
CA LEU A 15 -36.38 -9.35 -31.08
C LEU A 15 -35.13 -9.18 -31.94
N ASN A 16 -35.08 -8.13 -32.72
CA ASN A 16 -33.80 -7.63 -33.29
C ASN A 16 -32.97 -7.06 -32.12
N ALA A 17 -32.21 -7.91 -31.46
CA ALA A 17 -31.17 -7.49 -30.54
C ALA A 17 -30.04 -6.88 -31.36
N VAL A 18 -30.10 -5.56 -31.55
CA VAL A 18 -28.91 -4.80 -31.98
C VAL A 18 -27.92 -4.92 -30.84
N SER A 19 -26.99 -5.87 -30.96
CA SER A 19 -25.83 -5.96 -30.08
C SER A 19 -24.94 -4.75 -30.36
N MET A 20 -25.18 -3.65 -29.68
CA MET A 20 -24.16 -2.61 -29.52
C MET A 20 -23.09 -3.17 -28.60
N ALA A 21 -22.17 -3.94 -29.18
CA ALA A 21 -20.89 -4.20 -28.54
C ALA A 21 -20.22 -2.83 -28.40
N ALA A 22 -20.32 -2.25 -27.21
CA ALA A 22 -19.49 -1.13 -26.84
C ALA A 22 -18.05 -1.60 -27.04
N LYS A 23 -17.39 -1.05 -28.05
CA LYS A 23 -15.97 -1.26 -28.26
C LYS A 23 -15.31 -0.68 -27.01
N ALA A 24 -14.92 -1.55 -26.08
CA ALA A 24 -14.10 -1.12 -24.97
C ALA A 24 -12.83 -0.52 -25.62
N ASP A 25 -12.62 0.77 -25.45
CA ASP A 25 -11.38 1.39 -25.88
C ASP A 25 -10.22 0.61 -25.27
N ALA A 26 -9.25 0.26 -26.10
CA ALA A 26 -8.04 -0.39 -25.59
C ALA A 26 -7.48 0.48 -24.45
N PRO A 27 -7.02 -0.12 -23.33
CA PRO A 27 -6.46 0.65 -22.24
C PRO A 27 -5.36 1.56 -22.80
N LYS A 28 -5.49 2.85 -22.56
CA LYS A 28 -4.47 3.82 -22.98
C LYS A 28 -3.20 3.50 -22.22
N GLU A 29 -2.11 3.26 -22.94
CA GLU A 29 -0.80 3.12 -22.35
C GLU A 29 -0.45 4.43 -21.62
N GLN A 30 -0.19 4.32 -20.32
CA GLN A 30 0.24 5.44 -19.51
C GLN A 30 1.73 5.27 -19.24
N GLN A 31 2.53 6.21 -19.69
CA GLN A 31 3.95 6.24 -19.39
C GLN A 31 4.18 6.96 -18.07
N THR A 32 5.08 6.42 -17.28
CA THR A 32 5.53 7.01 -16.01
C THR A 32 6.99 6.63 -15.78
N ASP A 33 7.77 7.52 -15.20
CA ASP A 33 9.17 7.26 -14.87
C ASP A 33 9.29 6.25 -13.72
N VAL A 34 8.34 6.30 -12.77
CA VAL A 34 8.29 5.39 -11.63
C VAL A 34 6.88 4.86 -11.43
N LEU A 35 6.77 3.55 -11.32
CA LEU A 35 5.54 2.86 -10.93
C LEU A 35 5.70 2.29 -9.53
N LEU A 36 4.92 2.80 -8.56
CA LEU A 36 4.85 2.29 -7.19
C LEU A 36 3.67 1.32 -7.08
N ILE A 37 3.93 0.09 -6.69
CA ILE A 37 2.91 -0.95 -6.56
C ILE A 37 2.58 -1.16 -5.09
N GLY A 38 1.32 -0.87 -4.73
CA GLY A 38 0.81 -0.88 -3.36
C GLY A 38 0.89 0.49 -2.71
N GLY A 39 -0.19 0.90 -2.05
CA GLY A 39 -0.33 2.20 -1.36
C GLY A 39 -0.01 2.14 0.13
N GLY A 40 0.99 1.35 0.53
CA GLY A 40 1.45 1.27 1.91
C GLY A 40 2.57 2.24 2.23
N ILE A 41 3.04 2.20 3.50
CA ILE A 41 4.09 3.11 4.01
C ILE A 41 5.40 3.03 3.21
N MET A 42 5.76 1.85 2.69
CA MET A 42 6.99 1.67 1.93
C MET A 42 6.95 2.46 0.61
N SER A 43 5.88 2.32 -0.16
CA SER A 43 5.70 3.07 -1.42
C SER A 43 5.56 4.56 -1.16
N ALA A 44 4.84 4.97 -0.11
CA ALA A 44 4.70 6.37 0.26
C ALA A 44 6.06 6.99 0.61
N THR A 45 6.87 6.33 1.44
CA THR A 45 8.21 6.79 1.82
C THR A 45 9.14 6.85 0.62
N LEU A 46 9.18 5.79 -0.20
CA LEU A 46 10.02 5.76 -1.40
C LEU A 46 9.62 6.85 -2.40
N GLY A 47 8.30 7.02 -2.63
CA GLY A 47 7.79 8.07 -3.51
C GLY A 47 8.18 9.47 -3.04
N THR A 48 8.12 9.73 -1.74
CA THR A 48 8.54 11.00 -1.15
C THR A 48 10.04 11.26 -1.36
N TYR A 49 10.89 10.26 -1.12
CA TYR A 49 12.33 10.39 -1.39
C TYR A 49 12.62 10.64 -2.87
N LEU A 50 11.96 9.90 -3.75
CA LEU A 50 12.17 10.06 -5.18
C LEU A 50 11.68 11.43 -5.68
N GLN A 51 10.60 11.95 -5.14
CA GLN A 51 10.11 13.28 -5.49
C GLN A 51 11.09 14.39 -5.09
N GLU A 52 11.77 14.23 -3.97
CA GLU A 52 12.80 15.19 -3.52
C GLU A 52 14.09 15.09 -4.35
N LEU A 53 14.53 13.85 -4.66
CA LEU A 53 15.77 13.60 -5.38
C LEU A 53 15.64 13.83 -6.90
N GLN A 54 14.47 13.62 -7.45
CA GLN A 54 14.15 13.67 -8.87
C GLN A 54 12.79 14.35 -9.08
N PRO A 55 12.69 15.68 -8.86
CA PRO A 55 11.42 16.40 -8.87
C PRO A 55 10.72 16.40 -10.24
N ASP A 56 11.49 16.17 -11.31
CA ASP A 56 10.96 16.15 -12.68
C ASP A 56 10.39 14.78 -13.10
N TRP A 57 10.57 13.75 -12.27
CA TRP A 57 10.05 12.43 -12.59
C TRP A 57 8.55 12.33 -12.35
N SER A 58 7.86 11.76 -13.32
CA SER A 58 6.46 11.38 -13.17
C SER A 58 6.34 10.10 -12.36
N MET A 59 5.45 10.10 -11.36
CA MET A 59 5.25 8.92 -10.51
C MET A 59 3.77 8.53 -10.50
N THR A 60 3.55 7.23 -10.66
CA THR A 60 2.22 6.64 -10.55
C THR A 60 2.21 5.62 -9.44
N MET A 61 1.27 5.74 -8.50
CA MET A 61 1.03 4.72 -7.49
C MET A 61 -0.25 3.98 -7.83
N VAL A 62 -0.18 2.64 -7.83
CA VAL A 62 -1.35 1.77 -8.03
C VAL A 62 -1.62 0.99 -6.76
N GLU A 63 -2.88 0.98 -6.35
CA GLU A 63 -3.36 0.23 -5.17
C GLU A 63 -4.50 -0.71 -5.60
N ARG A 64 -4.45 -1.93 -5.09
CA ARG A 64 -5.46 -2.96 -5.38
C ARG A 64 -6.76 -2.73 -4.63
N LEU A 65 -6.66 -2.17 -3.42
CA LEU A 65 -7.80 -1.89 -2.57
C LEU A 65 -8.43 -0.54 -2.92
N ASP A 66 -9.55 -0.25 -2.33
CA ASP A 66 -10.32 0.98 -2.52
C ASP A 66 -9.72 2.22 -1.81
N GLY A 67 -8.51 2.10 -1.26
CA GLY A 67 -7.76 3.18 -0.64
C GLY A 67 -6.40 2.75 -0.14
N VAL A 68 -5.53 3.74 0.09
CA VAL A 68 -4.17 3.54 0.59
C VAL A 68 -4.17 3.10 2.06
N ALA A 69 -3.09 2.46 2.51
CA ALA A 69 -2.85 2.05 3.90
C ALA A 69 -3.92 1.10 4.49
N LYS A 70 -4.60 0.31 3.66
CA LYS A 70 -5.66 -0.61 4.13
C LYS A 70 -5.20 -2.04 4.42
N GLU A 71 -3.94 -2.36 4.15
CA GLU A 71 -3.31 -3.64 4.49
C GLU A 71 -2.40 -3.49 5.73
N SER A 72 -1.15 -3.92 5.63
CA SER A 72 -0.19 -3.90 6.74
C SER A 72 0.11 -2.52 7.32
N SER A 73 -0.11 -1.44 6.56
CA SER A 73 0.00 -0.06 7.06
C SER A 73 -1.26 0.45 7.75
N ASN A 74 -2.31 -0.36 7.86
CA ASN A 74 -3.53 0.01 8.59
C ASN A 74 -3.28 -0.05 10.10
N GLY A 75 -3.77 0.92 10.85
CA GLY A 75 -3.60 1.00 12.31
C GLY A 75 -4.15 -0.19 13.09
N TRP A 76 -5.06 -0.99 12.52
CA TRP A 76 -5.56 -2.24 13.11
C TRP A 76 -4.72 -3.47 12.74
N ASN A 77 -3.82 -3.33 11.76
CA ASN A 77 -3.02 -4.44 11.25
C ASN A 77 -1.54 -4.38 11.68
N ASN A 78 -1.13 -3.29 12.32
CA ASN A 78 0.20 -3.18 12.90
C ASN A 78 0.18 -2.36 14.20
N ALA A 79 1.20 -2.56 15.03
CA ALA A 79 1.30 -1.88 16.32
C ALA A 79 1.65 -0.39 16.20
N GLY A 80 2.11 0.08 15.05
CA GLY A 80 2.46 1.48 14.79
C GLY A 80 3.61 1.99 15.67
N THR A 81 4.46 1.12 16.19
CA THR A 81 5.53 1.48 17.10
C THR A 81 6.81 1.83 16.36
N GLY A 82 7.41 2.99 16.69
CA GLY A 82 8.80 3.26 16.36
C GLY A 82 9.70 2.34 17.19
N HIS A 83 10.67 1.69 16.53
CA HIS A 83 11.45 0.64 17.16
C HIS A 83 12.94 0.97 17.17
N SER A 84 13.47 1.25 18.38
CA SER A 84 14.88 1.61 18.60
C SER A 84 15.74 0.45 19.08
N ALA A 85 15.24 -0.79 19.03
CA ALA A 85 15.85 -2.00 19.55
C ALA A 85 16.09 -2.03 21.07
N LEU A 86 15.55 -1.09 21.81
CA LEU A 86 15.63 -1.09 23.28
C LEU A 86 14.65 -2.11 23.84
N MET A 87 15.10 -2.90 24.82
CA MET A 87 14.30 -3.95 25.52
C MET A 87 13.78 -5.08 24.61
N GLU A 88 14.40 -5.27 23.45
CA GLU A 88 14.03 -6.35 22.52
C GLU A 88 15.09 -7.45 22.54
N LEU A 89 14.80 -8.52 23.29
CA LEU A 89 15.75 -9.61 23.54
C LEU A 89 16.13 -10.39 22.28
N ASN A 90 15.30 -10.37 21.23
CA ASN A 90 15.58 -11.08 19.98
C ASN A 90 16.76 -10.47 19.22
N TYR A 91 17.13 -9.22 19.52
CA TYR A 91 18.26 -8.55 18.87
C TYR A 91 19.58 -8.67 19.65
N THR A 92 19.53 -9.25 20.84
CA THR A 92 20.70 -9.42 21.73
C THR A 92 20.83 -10.86 22.23
N PRO A 93 20.94 -11.85 21.31
CA PRO A 93 21.04 -13.25 21.73
C PRO A 93 22.38 -13.52 22.42
N GLN A 94 22.35 -14.40 23.42
CA GLN A 94 23.55 -14.91 24.07
C GLN A 94 24.26 -15.92 23.16
N LYS A 95 25.56 -15.72 22.97
CA LYS A 95 26.46 -16.63 22.22
C LYS A 95 26.85 -17.83 23.12
N LYS A 96 27.42 -18.87 22.50
CA LYS A 96 27.86 -20.09 23.20
C LYS A 96 28.95 -19.85 24.25
N ASP A 97 29.76 -18.79 24.08
CA ASP A 97 30.83 -18.37 25.00
C ASP A 97 30.32 -17.50 26.16
N GLY A 98 28.99 -17.28 26.24
CA GLY A 98 28.35 -16.44 27.24
C GLY A 98 28.32 -14.95 26.93
N SER A 99 28.98 -14.48 25.87
CA SER A 99 28.88 -13.10 25.42
C SER A 99 27.52 -12.79 24.78
N ILE A 100 27.16 -11.51 24.75
CA ILE A 100 25.93 -11.04 24.12
C ILE A 100 26.25 -10.45 22.76
N SER A 101 25.53 -10.89 21.72
CA SER A 101 25.56 -10.26 20.39
C SER A 101 24.74 -8.98 20.42
N ILE A 102 25.34 -7.86 20.01
CA ILE A 102 24.67 -6.56 19.99
C ILE A 102 24.53 -5.97 18.58
N GLU A 103 25.12 -6.62 17.60
CA GLU A 103 25.27 -6.10 16.24
C GLU A 103 23.90 -5.79 15.63
N LYS A 104 22.93 -6.69 15.81
CA LYS A 104 21.57 -6.50 15.29
C LYS A 104 20.83 -5.36 16.01
N ALA A 105 21.02 -5.21 17.31
CA ALA A 105 20.42 -4.12 18.07
C ALA A 105 20.96 -2.76 17.61
N VAL A 106 22.28 -2.67 17.34
CA VAL A 106 22.90 -1.45 16.81
C VAL A 106 22.33 -1.11 15.43
N GLU A 107 22.30 -2.07 14.51
CA GLU A 107 21.74 -1.89 13.15
C GLU A 107 20.29 -1.36 13.19
N ILE A 108 19.43 -1.95 14.02
CA ILE A 108 18.04 -1.52 14.16
C ILE A 108 17.93 -0.13 14.78
N ASN A 109 18.80 0.19 15.78
CA ASN A 109 18.83 1.52 16.37
C ASN A 109 19.24 2.59 15.35
N GLU A 110 20.27 2.32 14.55
CA GLU A 110 20.71 3.24 13.49
C GLU A 110 19.60 3.48 12.45
N ALA A 111 18.94 2.41 11.98
CA ALA A 111 17.80 2.52 11.07
C ALA A 111 16.66 3.34 11.67
N PHE A 112 16.39 3.18 12.97
CA PHE A 112 15.40 3.98 13.67
C PHE A 112 15.77 5.47 13.73
N GLN A 113 17.06 5.81 13.98
CA GLN A 113 17.51 7.19 13.97
C GLN A 113 17.39 7.82 12.57
N ILE A 114 17.68 7.07 11.50
CA ILE A 114 17.49 7.52 10.13
C ILE A 114 16.01 7.80 9.85
N SER A 115 15.12 6.91 10.27
CA SER A 115 13.67 7.15 10.09
C SER A 115 13.20 8.38 10.85
N ARG A 116 13.73 8.67 12.05
CA ARG A 116 13.42 9.91 12.78
C ARG A 116 13.89 11.16 12.04
N GLN A 117 15.05 11.11 11.40
CA GLN A 117 15.54 12.21 10.56
C GLN A 117 14.62 12.45 9.37
N PHE A 118 14.18 11.39 8.70
CA PHE A 118 13.20 11.49 7.62
C PHE A 118 11.92 12.20 8.08
N TRP A 119 11.29 11.74 9.16
CA TRP A 119 10.07 12.35 9.67
C TRP A 119 10.26 13.81 10.08
N SER A 120 11.39 14.11 10.75
CA SER A 120 11.73 15.48 11.13
C SER A 120 11.89 16.38 9.90
N HIS A 121 12.53 15.87 8.84
CA HIS A 121 12.67 16.60 7.59
C HIS A 121 11.31 16.88 6.95
N GLN A 122 10.41 15.89 6.88
CA GLN A 122 9.07 16.05 6.30
C GLN A 122 8.22 17.08 7.07
N VAL A 123 8.35 17.15 8.38
CA VAL A 123 7.70 18.18 9.21
C VAL A 123 8.32 19.56 8.95
N ASN A 124 9.64 19.66 8.96
CA ASN A 124 10.34 20.94 8.78
C ASN A 124 10.15 21.53 7.36
N SER A 125 10.00 20.69 6.36
CA SER A 125 9.73 21.11 4.98
C SER A 125 8.24 21.44 4.73
N GLY A 126 7.38 21.20 5.71
CA GLY A 126 5.94 21.48 5.62
C GLY A 126 5.14 20.45 4.83
N VAL A 127 5.74 19.30 4.47
CA VAL A 127 5.01 18.17 3.85
C VAL A 127 4.06 17.53 4.85
N LEU A 128 4.48 17.41 6.11
CA LEU A 128 3.66 16.98 7.22
C LEU A 128 3.46 18.17 8.18
N HIS A 129 2.21 18.59 8.34
CA HIS A 129 1.92 19.83 9.09
C HIS A 129 1.87 19.62 10.61
N ASP A 130 1.48 18.44 11.09
CA ASP A 130 1.31 18.17 12.51
C ASP A 130 1.93 16.81 12.87
N PRO A 131 3.06 16.79 13.61
CA PRO A 131 3.66 15.55 14.06
C PRO A 131 2.74 14.74 15.01
N HIS A 132 1.84 15.35 15.73
CA HIS A 132 0.89 14.65 16.61
C HIS A 132 -0.15 13.84 15.82
N SER A 133 -0.31 14.09 14.52
CA SER A 133 -1.20 13.29 13.67
C SER A 133 -0.69 11.85 13.46
N PHE A 134 0.60 11.58 13.70
CA PHE A 134 1.22 10.27 13.49
C PHE A 134 2.17 9.82 14.60
N ILE A 135 2.52 10.70 15.56
CA ILE A 135 3.32 10.38 16.74
C ILE A 135 2.48 10.56 17.97
N ASN A 136 2.21 9.48 18.68
CA ASN A 136 1.59 9.49 20.00
C ASN A 136 2.68 9.33 21.07
N THR A 137 2.70 10.20 22.04
CA THR A 137 3.63 10.18 23.20
C THR A 137 2.85 9.94 24.48
#